data_47b5c7b3e5f76719760e1862b62a645e
#
_entry.id   47b5c7b3e5f76719760e1862b62a645e
#
_cell.length_a   1.000
_cell.length_b   1.000
_cell.length_c   1.000
_cell.angle_alpha   90.00
_cell.angle_beta   90.00
_cell.angle_gamma   90.00
#
_symmetry.space_group_name_H-M   'P 1'
#
loop_
_entity.id
_entity.type
_entity.pdbx_description
1 polymer ?
#
loop_
_entity_poly.entity_id
_entity_poly.type
_entity_poly.pdbx_seq_one_letter_code
_entity_poly.pdbx_strand_id
1 'polypeptide(L)'
;MAKVKIELPWDNIAEQKIDDGDGNVWLISNIIEHAKELPIKDIPMDHLSLGFKIGDMKVREFVSHMKLILKADMNFPIILDQDGCIFDGRHRIAKALLEEHETIQAVRFEKDPPASYLNTNKEG
;
A
#
# COMPACT_ATOMS: atom_id res chain seq x y z
N MET A 1 -4.34 -21.00 26.07
CA MET A 1 -5.02 -19.69 25.97
C MET A 1 -5.36 -19.39 24.53
N ALA A 2 -6.61 -19.17 24.22
CA ALA A 2 -7.01 -18.86 22.85
C ALA A 2 -6.51 -17.47 22.45
N LYS A 3 -5.93 -17.39 21.25
CA LYS A 3 -5.52 -16.11 20.69
C LYS A 3 -6.73 -15.44 20.04
N VAL A 4 -6.93 -14.17 20.34
CA VAL A 4 -7.95 -13.39 19.65
C VAL A 4 -7.45 -13.11 18.24
N LYS A 5 -8.18 -13.59 17.24
CA LYS A 5 -7.88 -13.34 15.84
C LYS A 5 -8.62 -12.09 15.38
N ILE A 6 -7.87 -11.13 14.89
CA ILE A 6 -8.44 -9.91 14.31
C ILE A 6 -8.42 -10.07 12.80
N GLU A 7 -9.59 -10.13 12.19
CA GLU A 7 -9.75 -10.17 10.75
C GLU A 7 -10.10 -8.79 10.24
N LEU A 8 -9.37 -8.33 9.25
CA LEU A 8 -9.57 -7.05 8.61
C LEU A 8 -9.62 -7.24 7.10
N PRO A 9 -10.36 -6.40 6.37
CA PRO A 9 -10.47 -6.54 4.92
C PRO A 9 -9.12 -6.61 4.19
N TRP A 10 -8.12 -5.91 4.69
CA TRP A 10 -6.80 -5.90 4.07
C TRP A 10 -5.93 -7.11 4.38
N ASP A 11 -6.39 -8.05 5.20
CA ASP A 11 -5.69 -9.31 5.41
C ASP A 11 -5.79 -10.22 4.18
N ASN A 12 -6.77 -9.98 3.32
CA ASN A 12 -6.94 -10.70 2.05
C ASN A 12 -6.53 -9.82 0.89
N ILE A 13 -5.33 -10.04 0.37
CA ILE A 13 -4.77 -9.21 -0.70
C ILE A 13 -5.63 -9.23 -1.97
N ALA A 14 -6.36 -10.32 -2.24
CA ALA A 14 -7.21 -10.41 -3.42
C ALA A 14 -8.37 -9.43 -3.40
N GLU A 15 -8.78 -8.98 -2.21
CA GLU A 15 -9.87 -8.02 -2.03
C GLU A 15 -9.38 -6.59 -1.83
N GLN A 16 -8.08 -6.38 -1.66
CA GLN A 16 -7.54 -5.05 -1.49
C GLN A 16 -7.62 -4.25 -2.78
N LYS A 17 -8.00 -3.00 -2.64
CA LYS A 17 -8.18 -2.10 -3.78
C LYS A 17 -7.81 -0.67 -3.40
N ILE A 18 -7.50 0.12 -4.40
CA ILE A 18 -7.25 1.55 -4.27
C ILE A 18 -8.01 2.28 -5.37
N ASP A 19 -8.51 3.47 -5.08
CA ASP A 19 -9.15 4.32 -6.07
C ASP A 19 -8.46 5.69 -6.15
N ASP A 20 -8.72 6.39 -7.26
CA ASP A 20 -8.15 7.72 -7.49
C ASP A 20 -9.10 8.87 -7.13
N GLY A 21 -10.25 8.54 -6.56
CA GLY A 21 -11.27 9.55 -6.26
C GLY A 21 -12.17 9.92 -7.44
N ASP A 22 -11.81 9.50 -8.67
CA ASP A 22 -12.53 9.81 -9.90
C ASP A 22 -13.32 8.61 -10.46
N GLY A 23 -13.43 7.56 -9.67
CA GLY A 23 -14.17 6.35 -10.06
C GLY A 23 -13.30 5.23 -10.60
N ASN A 24 -12.03 5.48 -10.89
CA ASN A 24 -11.11 4.42 -11.30
C ASN A 24 -10.69 3.62 -10.08
N VAL A 25 -10.81 2.31 -10.15
CA VAL A 25 -10.46 1.40 -9.05
C VAL A 25 -9.48 0.35 -9.55
N TRP A 26 -8.40 0.17 -8.82
CA TRP A 26 -7.40 -0.86 -9.10
C TRP A 26 -7.42 -1.89 -7.99
N LEU A 27 -7.49 -3.17 -8.37
CA LEU A 27 -7.22 -4.25 -7.44
C LEU A 27 -5.71 -4.32 -7.22
N ILE A 28 -5.29 -4.42 -5.98
CA ILE A 28 -3.86 -4.47 -5.63
C ILE A 28 -3.17 -5.65 -6.32
N SER A 29 -3.85 -6.79 -6.43
CA SER A 29 -3.31 -7.96 -7.16
C SER A 29 -2.98 -7.63 -8.62
N ASN A 30 -3.80 -6.81 -9.29
CA ASN A 30 -3.54 -6.38 -10.66
C ASN A 30 -2.37 -5.40 -10.73
N ILE A 31 -2.27 -4.49 -9.77
CA ILE A 31 -1.13 -3.56 -9.68
C ILE A 31 0.17 -4.34 -9.53
N ILE A 32 0.20 -5.32 -8.64
CA ILE A 32 1.39 -6.16 -8.42
C ILE A 32 1.78 -6.88 -9.69
N GLU A 33 0.81 -7.44 -10.42
CA GLU A 33 1.08 -8.14 -11.67
C GLU A 33 1.70 -7.23 -12.72
N HIS A 34 1.15 -6.03 -12.91
CA HIS A 34 1.69 -5.05 -13.85
C HIS A 34 3.05 -4.50 -13.43
N ALA A 35 3.34 -4.49 -12.13
CA ALA A 35 4.59 -3.95 -11.60
C ALA A 35 5.77 -4.90 -11.72
N LYS A 36 5.55 -6.18 -12.00
CA LYS A 36 6.61 -7.21 -11.99
C LYS A 36 7.78 -6.93 -12.93
N GLU A 37 7.53 -6.24 -14.02
CA GLU A 37 8.56 -5.95 -15.03
C GLU A 37 9.20 -4.58 -14.86
N LEU A 38 8.75 -3.80 -13.89
CA LEU A 38 9.31 -2.47 -13.65
C LEU A 38 10.66 -2.55 -12.95
N PRO A 39 11.60 -1.67 -13.31
CA PRO A 39 12.91 -1.67 -12.65
C PRO A 39 12.78 -1.22 -11.19
N ILE A 40 13.51 -1.93 -10.32
CA ILE A 40 13.57 -1.59 -8.90
C ILE A 40 14.64 -0.54 -8.69
N LYS A 41 14.29 0.52 -7.97
CA LYS A 41 15.21 1.61 -7.62
C LYS A 41 15.14 1.90 -6.13
N ASP A 42 16.23 2.37 -5.57
CA ASP A 42 16.25 2.88 -4.21
C ASP A 42 15.75 4.33 -4.23
N ILE A 43 14.76 4.60 -3.41
CA ILE A 43 14.16 5.93 -3.30
C ILE A 43 14.41 6.47 -1.90
N PRO A 44 14.87 7.73 -1.77
CA PRO A 44 15.00 8.34 -0.44
C PRO A 44 13.66 8.38 0.28
N MET A 45 13.66 8.02 1.55
CA MET A 45 12.45 8.05 2.38
C MET A 45 11.82 9.44 2.42
N ASP A 46 12.62 10.50 2.33
CA ASP A 46 12.15 11.87 2.34
C ASP A 46 11.25 12.23 1.16
N HIS A 47 11.32 11.45 0.07
CA HIS A 47 10.51 11.68 -1.12
C HIS A 47 9.13 11.06 -1.05
N LEU A 48 8.84 10.32 0.02
CA LEU A 48 7.57 9.61 0.16
C LEU A 48 6.63 10.36 1.09
N SER A 49 5.36 10.46 0.68
CA SER A 49 4.31 11.00 1.51
C SER A 49 3.47 9.85 2.06
N LEU A 50 3.60 9.58 3.35
CA LEU A 50 2.85 8.55 4.02
C LEU A 50 1.55 9.14 4.56
N GLY A 51 0.47 9.02 3.78
CA GLY A 51 -0.84 9.54 4.16
C GLY A 51 -1.56 8.71 5.24
N PHE A 52 -0.81 8.12 6.12
CA PHE A 52 -1.29 7.19 7.15
C PHE A 52 -1.69 8.00 8.39
N LYS A 53 -2.98 8.11 8.64
CA LYS A 53 -3.48 8.83 9.81
C LYS A 53 -3.80 7.86 10.93
N ILE A 54 -3.31 8.12 12.12
CA ILE A 54 -3.60 7.29 13.30
C ILE A 54 -4.51 7.97 14.32
N GLY A 55 -4.69 9.28 14.21
CA GLY A 55 -5.44 10.05 15.21
C GLY A 55 -6.88 9.59 15.44
N ASP A 56 -7.56 9.13 14.40
CA ASP A 56 -8.95 8.68 14.47
C ASP A 56 -9.10 7.17 14.53
N MET A 57 -8.01 6.44 14.62
CA MET A 57 -8.06 4.98 14.68
C MET A 57 -8.50 4.48 16.05
N LYS A 58 -9.37 3.47 16.03
CA LYS A 58 -9.65 2.69 17.22
C LYS A 58 -8.46 1.78 17.53
N VAL A 59 -8.30 1.41 18.80
CA VAL A 59 -7.17 0.60 19.25
C VAL A 59 -7.02 -0.70 18.44
N ARG A 60 -8.11 -1.38 18.14
CA ARG A 60 -8.05 -2.62 17.34
C ARG A 60 -7.50 -2.38 15.94
N GLU A 61 -7.92 -1.31 15.32
CA GLU A 61 -7.44 -0.93 13.99
C GLU A 61 -5.95 -0.60 14.02
N PHE A 62 -5.54 0.20 15.00
CA PHE A 62 -4.13 0.54 15.19
C PHE A 62 -3.27 -0.71 15.40
N VAL A 63 -3.69 -1.62 16.28
CA VAL A 63 -2.97 -2.86 16.56
C VAL A 63 -2.87 -3.72 15.30
N SER A 64 -3.93 -3.76 14.49
CA SER A 64 -3.92 -4.52 13.24
C SER A 64 -2.90 -3.96 12.25
N HIS A 65 -2.82 -2.64 12.12
CA HIS A 65 -1.79 -2.01 11.30
C HIS A 65 -0.40 -2.30 11.83
N MET A 66 -0.20 -2.26 13.15
CA MET A 66 1.08 -2.60 13.77
C MET A 66 1.51 -4.02 13.45
N LYS A 67 0.58 -4.98 13.47
CA LYS A 67 0.88 -6.36 13.06
C LYS A 67 1.35 -6.43 11.62
N LEU A 68 0.66 -5.72 10.71
CA LEU A 68 1.02 -5.70 9.31
C LEU A 68 2.39 -5.03 9.09
N ILE A 69 2.67 -3.97 9.82
CA ILE A 69 3.98 -3.31 9.78
C ILE A 69 5.09 -4.28 10.20
N LEU A 70 4.92 -4.95 11.32
CA LEU A 70 5.93 -5.88 11.84
C LEU A 70 6.13 -7.10 10.94
N LYS A 71 5.09 -7.54 10.26
CA LYS A 71 5.13 -8.67 9.32
C LYS A 71 5.54 -8.29 7.91
N ALA A 72 5.64 -7.01 7.60
CA ALA A 72 5.92 -6.57 6.25
C ALA A 72 7.22 -7.19 5.72
N ASP A 73 7.15 -7.74 4.51
CA ASP A 73 8.30 -8.36 3.88
C ASP A 73 9.07 -7.31 3.08
N MET A 74 10.23 -6.92 3.58
CA MET A 74 11.05 -5.89 2.98
C MET A 74 11.80 -6.35 1.72
N ASN A 75 11.67 -7.62 1.34
CA ASN A 75 12.23 -8.12 0.09
C ASN A 75 11.41 -7.71 -1.14
N PHE A 76 10.20 -7.22 -0.92
CA PHE A 76 9.36 -6.73 -2.02
C PHE A 76 9.43 -5.20 -2.09
N PRO A 77 9.61 -4.62 -3.29
CA PRO A 77 9.59 -3.18 -3.43
C PRO A 77 8.19 -2.61 -3.21
N ILE A 78 8.12 -1.37 -2.76
CA ILE A 78 6.86 -0.64 -2.78
C ILE A 78 6.51 -0.26 -4.22
N ILE A 79 5.26 0.03 -4.48
CA ILE A 79 4.77 0.35 -5.81
C ILE A 79 4.21 1.76 -5.80
N LEU A 80 4.75 2.60 -6.68
CA LEU A 80 4.31 3.99 -6.84
C LEU A 80 3.60 4.15 -8.19
N ASP A 81 2.62 5.05 -8.20
CA ASP A 81 1.92 5.39 -9.43
C ASP A 81 2.76 6.35 -10.30
N GLN A 82 2.21 6.75 -11.45
CA GLN A 82 2.90 7.65 -12.39
C GLN A 82 3.26 9.01 -11.77
N ASP A 83 2.54 9.44 -10.75
CA ASP A 83 2.77 10.71 -10.04
C ASP A 83 3.67 10.54 -8.82
N GLY A 84 4.10 9.34 -8.53
CA GLY A 84 4.93 9.03 -7.38
C GLY A 84 4.16 8.82 -6.08
N CYS A 85 2.83 8.71 -6.15
CA CYS A 85 2.00 8.37 -5.01
C CYS A 85 2.02 6.87 -4.74
N ILE A 86 1.73 6.47 -3.52
CA ILE A 86 1.84 5.07 -3.11
C ILE A 86 0.62 4.28 -3.59
N PHE A 87 0.84 3.32 -4.49
CA PHE A 87 -0.16 2.32 -4.84
C PHE A 87 -0.19 1.19 -3.82
N ASP A 88 0.99 0.70 -3.42
CA ASP A 88 1.11 -0.41 -2.49
C ASP A 88 2.40 -0.29 -1.68
N GLY A 89 2.34 -0.66 -0.42
CA GLY A 89 3.52 -0.75 0.42
C GLY A 89 3.58 0.19 1.61
N ARG A 90 2.46 0.78 2.03
CA ARG A 90 2.43 1.68 3.20
C ARG A 90 3.01 1.04 4.44
N HIS A 91 2.71 -0.24 4.69
CA HIS A 91 3.24 -0.95 5.86
C HIS A 91 4.74 -1.19 5.76
N ARG A 92 5.26 -1.41 4.53
CA ARG A 92 6.72 -1.52 4.30
C ARG A 92 7.42 -0.19 4.53
N ILE A 93 6.80 0.92 4.11
CA ILE A 93 7.33 2.26 4.38
C ILE A 93 7.37 2.52 5.89
N ALA A 94 6.29 2.21 6.60
CA ALA A 94 6.22 2.38 8.05
C ALA A 94 7.30 1.54 8.75
N LYS A 95 7.50 0.29 8.30
CA LYS A 95 8.57 -0.56 8.85
C LYS A 95 9.96 0.02 8.57
N ALA A 96 10.18 0.54 7.37
CA ALA A 96 11.45 1.18 7.02
C ALA A 96 11.72 2.40 7.92
N LEU A 97 10.68 3.19 8.21
CA LEU A 97 10.80 4.31 9.18
C LEU A 97 11.13 3.81 10.57
N LEU A 98 10.46 2.75 11.02
CA LEU A 98 10.70 2.14 12.33
C LEU A 98 12.14 1.65 12.47
N GLU A 99 12.68 1.09 11.40
CA GLU A 99 14.05 0.57 11.34
C GLU A 99 15.09 1.61 10.92
N GLU A 100 14.68 2.86 10.77
CA GLU A 100 15.56 3.99 10.45
C GLU A 100 16.30 3.86 9.11
N HIS A 101 15.67 3.26 8.11
CA HIS A 101 16.23 3.19 6.77
C HIS A 101 16.19 4.56 6.09
N GLU A 102 17.26 4.92 5.39
CA GLU A 102 17.33 6.17 4.63
C GLU A 102 16.67 6.05 3.26
N THR A 103 16.67 4.83 2.71
CA THR A 103 16.08 4.55 1.40
C THR A 103 15.20 3.32 1.47
N ILE A 104 14.33 3.16 0.47
CA ILE A 104 13.50 1.98 0.31
C ILE A 104 13.46 1.59 -1.16
N GLN A 105 13.42 0.29 -1.43
CA GLN A 105 13.27 -0.20 -2.78
C GLN A 105 11.85 0.06 -3.28
N ALA A 106 11.76 0.61 -4.49
CA ALA A 106 10.48 0.94 -5.10
C ALA A 106 10.50 0.70 -6.59
N VAL A 107 9.32 0.44 -7.15
CA VAL A 107 9.05 0.52 -8.57
C VAL A 107 8.04 1.63 -8.80
N ARG A 108 8.09 2.28 -9.95
CA ARG A 108 7.19 3.36 -10.30
C ARG A 108 6.68 3.18 -11.71
N PHE A 109 5.40 3.32 -11.90
CA PHE A 109 4.81 3.31 -13.23
C PHE A 109 5.15 4.62 -13.96
N GLU A 110 5.57 4.51 -15.21
CA GLU A 110 5.66 5.68 -16.11
C GLU A 110 4.28 6.11 -16.53
N LYS A 111 3.39 5.13 -16.71
CA LYS A 111 1.98 5.31 -16.98
C LYS A 111 1.22 4.28 -16.16
N ASP A 112 0.20 4.73 -15.44
CA ASP A 112 -0.60 3.85 -14.62
C ASP A 112 -1.26 2.75 -15.46
N PRO A 113 -1.34 1.52 -14.94
CA PRO A 113 -2.05 0.45 -15.62
C PRO A 113 -3.53 0.79 -15.73
N PRO A 114 -4.27 0.16 -16.67
CA PRO A 114 -5.71 0.36 -16.75
C PRO A 114 -6.37 0.01 -15.43
N ALA A 115 -7.37 0.79 -15.03
CA ALA A 115 -8.17 0.50 -13.85
C ALA A 115 -8.82 -0.87 -13.98
N SER A 116 -8.91 -1.59 -12.87
CA SER A 116 -9.56 -2.90 -12.86
C SER A 116 -11.04 -2.79 -13.15
N TYR A 117 -11.68 -1.73 -12.64
CA TYR A 117 -13.07 -1.42 -12.96
C TYR A 117 -13.37 0.05 -12.63
N LEU A 118 -14.51 0.53 -13.13
CA LEU A 118 -15.00 1.86 -12.80
C LEU A 118 -16.09 1.75 -11.74
N ASN A 119 -16.00 2.59 -10.72
CA ASN A 119 -17.04 2.69 -9.70
C ASN A 119 -18.08 3.71 -10.17
N THR A 120 -19.15 3.23 -10.84
CA THR A 120 -20.21 4.06 -11.37
C THR A 120 -21.27 4.42 -10.33
N ASN A 121 -21.21 3.83 -9.15
CA ASN A 121 -22.15 4.12 -8.05
C ASN A 121 -21.69 5.28 -7.19
N LYS A 122 -20.66 5.95 -7.60
CA LYS A 122 -20.20 7.14 -6.92
C LYS A 122 -21.20 8.23 -7.15
N GLU A 123 -22.03 8.47 -6.15
CA GLU A 123 -22.91 9.62 -6.18
C GLU A 123 -22.07 10.87 -5.96
N GLY A 124 -22.15 11.73 -6.91
CA GLY A 124 -21.44 12.99 -6.89
C GLY A 124 -21.86 13.88 -5.72
#